data_5840668f316ac16f96ce349c19b8e653
#
_entry.id   5840668f316ac16f96ce349c19b8e653
#
_cell.length_a   1.000
_cell.length_b   1.000
_cell.length_c   1.000
_cell.angle_alpha   90.00
_cell.angle_beta   90.00
_cell.angle_gamma   90.00
#
_symmetry.space_group_name_H-M   'P 1'
#
loop_
_entity.id
_entity.type
_entity.pdbx_description
1 polymer ?
#
loop_
_entity_poly.entity_id
_entity_poly.type
_entity_poly.pdbx_seq_one_letter_code
_entity_poly.pdbx_strand_id
1 'polypeptide(L)'
;MKYLYLVLLLLPLKVLGQVKLQDVTINGKQPKFVRLKGYYRSYQHNDYLLKYYVDGIVEYYINLKNEKVYLRKYGCRYLRNEELISKDKKRAFMLSDQATFRPWPEGTTFIEECRKKYTIQDSANIGYIKKDSQTIGRITTDSVSKCCTIEMDMVPTYDKLSHNIFGFSQEIVSDKFTEAYRLSDEDYYSFKNLIFQKTDQSYNYWHKKDSHKQLIHVVTELFITEQEYVDEKKKESGINLQPQEATQAIENYMSVHGLPLLSLEEQAEMKKLQFYDPAKL
;
A
#
# COMPACT_ATOMS: atom_id res chain seq x y z
N MET A 1 47.98 -19.75 -8.22
CA MET A 1 46.77 -19.06 -8.77
C MET A 1 45.49 -19.69 -8.18
N LYS A 2 45.14 -19.35 -6.95
CA LYS A 2 43.93 -19.89 -6.28
C LYS A 2 43.36 -18.91 -5.21
N TYR A 3 43.28 -17.62 -5.49
CA TYR A 3 42.66 -16.65 -4.55
C TYR A 3 42.02 -15.46 -5.29
N LEU A 4 41.22 -15.70 -6.36
CA LEU A 4 40.56 -14.62 -7.10
C LEU A 4 39.02 -14.75 -7.18
N TYR A 5 38.38 -15.53 -6.32
CA TYR A 5 36.92 -15.74 -6.38
C TYR A 5 36.18 -15.38 -5.10
N LEU A 6 36.79 -14.59 -4.19
CA LEU A 6 36.11 -14.26 -2.91
C LEU A 6 35.80 -12.76 -2.70
N VAL A 7 35.81 -11.95 -3.75
CA VAL A 7 35.58 -10.48 -3.60
C VAL A 7 34.27 -10.02 -4.25
N LEU A 8 33.48 -10.90 -4.84
CA LEU A 8 32.27 -10.50 -5.60
C LEU A 8 30.94 -10.75 -4.86
N LEU A 9 30.97 -10.96 -3.54
CA LEU A 9 29.77 -11.27 -2.74
C LEU A 9 29.46 -10.25 -1.63
N LEU A 10 30.06 -9.04 -1.70
CA LEU A 10 29.75 -7.95 -0.78
C LEU A 10 29.38 -6.68 -1.55
N LEU A 11 28.37 -6.77 -2.42
CA LEU A 11 27.64 -5.59 -2.81
C LEU A 11 26.59 -5.34 -1.71
N PRO A 12 26.74 -4.30 -0.89
CA PRO A 12 25.69 -3.94 0.05
C PRO A 12 24.45 -3.55 -0.75
N LEU A 13 23.34 -4.22 -0.48
CA LEU A 13 22.00 -3.77 -0.84
C LEU A 13 21.74 -2.39 -0.21
N LYS A 14 22.26 -1.34 -0.85
CA LYS A 14 21.86 0.04 -0.58
C LYS A 14 20.54 0.30 -1.31
N VAL A 15 19.45 -0.31 -0.85
CA VAL A 15 18.11 -0.01 -1.33
C VAL A 15 17.23 0.28 -0.13
N LEU A 16 17.56 1.37 0.56
CA LEU A 16 16.59 2.13 1.32
C LEU A 16 17.01 3.58 1.11
N GLY A 17 16.27 4.30 0.27
CA GLY A 17 16.50 5.71 0.05
C GLY A 17 16.56 6.41 1.40
N GLN A 18 17.69 7.03 1.72
CA GLN A 18 17.83 7.84 2.93
C GLN A 18 16.85 9.01 2.79
N VAL A 19 15.78 8.97 3.58
CA VAL A 19 14.89 10.14 3.73
C VAL A 19 15.72 11.23 4.43
N LYS A 20 16.08 12.27 3.68
CA LYS A 20 16.81 13.42 4.20
C LYS A 20 15.86 14.21 5.07
N LEU A 21 15.96 14.07 6.39
CA LEU A 21 15.28 14.96 7.33
C LEU A 21 15.86 16.36 7.19
N GLN A 22 15.03 17.34 6.89
CA GLN A 22 15.40 18.75 7.04
C GLN A 22 15.32 19.12 8.51
N ASP A 23 16.41 19.67 9.05
CA ASP A 23 16.42 20.26 10.38
C ASP A 23 15.39 21.40 10.43
N VAL A 24 14.41 21.28 11.32
CA VAL A 24 13.38 22.30 11.51
C VAL A 24 13.93 23.36 12.46
N THR A 25 14.23 24.54 11.93
CA THR A 25 14.49 25.72 12.76
C THR A 25 13.16 26.21 13.35
N ILE A 26 12.95 26.00 14.66
CA ILE A 26 11.72 26.38 15.34
C ILE A 26 11.71 27.90 15.55
N ASN A 27 11.09 28.65 14.68
CA ASN A 27 10.72 30.04 14.89
C ASN A 27 9.44 30.10 15.74
N GLY A 28 9.52 29.91 17.04
CA GLY A 28 8.54 30.28 18.08
C GLY A 28 7.07 29.79 17.97
N LYS A 29 6.58 29.35 16.81
CA LYS A 29 5.27 28.75 16.61
C LYS A 29 5.40 27.25 16.41
N GLN A 30 4.72 26.47 17.26
CA GLN A 30 4.63 25.03 17.03
C GLN A 30 3.90 24.76 15.70
N PRO A 31 4.44 23.90 14.83
CA PRO A 31 3.77 23.50 13.58
C PRO A 31 2.42 22.86 13.89
N LYS A 32 1.46 23.03 13.00
CA LYS A 32 0.10 22.49 13.17
C LYS A 32 -0.07 21.10 12.60
N PHE A 33 0.76 20.74 11.63
CA PHE A 33 0.64 19.49 10.89
C PHE A 33 2.00 18.83 10.68
N VAL A 34 1.99 17.49 10.63
CA VAL A 34 3.01 16.70 9.93
C VAL A 34 2.52 16.45 8.52
N ARG A 35 3.31 16.81 7.52
CA ARG A 35 3.08 16.42 6.13
C ARG A 35 3.90 15.17 5.81
N LEU A 36 3.24 14.11 5.39
CA LEU A 36 3.85 12.96 4.76
C LEU A 36 3.59 13.03 3.26
N LYS A 37 4.61 12.80 2.44
CA LYS A 37 4.46 12.70 1.00
C LYS A 37 4.99 11.36 0.53
N GLY A 38 4.28 10.74 -0.39
CA GLY A 38 4.61 9.40 -0.84
C GLY A 38 4.04 9.06 -2.19
N TYR A 39 4.42 7.89 -2.64
CA TYR A 39 3.90 7.24 -3.83
C TYR A 39 2.98 6.10 -3.41
N TYR A 40 1.85 6.01 -4.08
CA TYR A 40 0.86 4.95 -3.88
C TYR A 40 0.59 4.23 -5.18
N ARG A 41 0.49 2.91 -5.13
CA ARG A 41 -0.02 2.09 -6.23
C ARG A 41 -0.95 1.00 -5.72
N SER A 42 -1.96 0.70 -6.51
CA SER A 42 -2.87 -0.43 -6.30
C SER A 42 -3.15 -1.10 -7.63
N TYR A 43 -3.14 -2.42 -7.65
CA TYR A 43 -3.41 -3.18 -8.85
C TYR A 43 -4.15 -4.48 -8.55
N GLN A 44 -4.94 -4.90 -9.52
CA GLN A 44 -5.77 -6.08 -9.43
C GLN A 44 -5.59 -6.99 -10.63
N HIS A 45 -5.30 -8.26 -10.35
CA HIS A 45 -5.34 -9.32 -11.34
C HIS A 45 -6.62 -10.14 -11.20
N ASN A 46 -7.17 -10.54 -12.34
CA ASN A 46 -8.23 -11.53 -12.43
C ASN A 46 -7.70 -12.72 -13.23
N ASP A 47 -7.63 -13.90 -12.63
CA ASP A 47 -7.03 -15.10 -13.24
C ASP A 47 -5.62 -14.82 -13.83
N TYR A 48 -4.77 -14.12 -13.02
CA TYR A 48 -3.39 -13.70 -13.36
C TYR A 48 -3.26 -12.59 -14.42
N LEU A 49 -4.36 -12.09 -15.00
CA LEU A 49 -4.34 -10.98 -15.95
C LEU A 49 -4.58 -9.66 -15.25
N LEU A 50 -3.72 -8.68 -15.49
CA LEU A 50 -3.85 -7.35 -14.89
C LEU A 50 -5.10 -6.65 -15.43
N LYS A 51 -6.04 -6.34 -14.54
CA LYS A 51 -7.35 -5.74 -14.88
C LYS A 51 -7.42 -4.27 -14.56
N TYR A 52 -6.98 -3.88 -13.37
CA TYR A 52 -6.95 -2.51 -12.90
C TYR A 52 -5.57 -2.15 -12.38
N TYR A 53 -5.18 -0.92 -12.61
CA TYR A 53 -4.01 -0.31 -12.02
C TYR A 53 -4.28 1.15 -11.70
N VAL A 54 -3.94 1.57 -10.50
CA VAL A 54 -4.00 2.97 -10.07
C VAL A 54 -2.69 3.30 -9.38
N ASP A 55 -2.11 4.42 -9.70
CA ASP A 55 -1.00 4.97 -8.95
C ASP A 55 -1.03 6.50 -8.91
N GLY A 56 -0.19 7.05 -8.05
CA GLY A 56 -0.06 8.49 -7.96
C GLY A 56 0.77 8.94 -6.77
N ILE A 57 0.97 10.25 -6.71
CA ILE A 57 1.64 10.90 -5.62
C ILE A 57 0.58 11.37 -4.62
N VAL A 58 0.80 11.10 -3.33
CA VAL A 58 -0.12 11.44 -2.24
C VAL A 58 0.59 12.27 -1.18
N GLU A 59 -0.15 13.19 -0.59
CA GLU A 59 0.27 13.93 0.59
C GLU A 59 -0.77 13.74 1.70
N TYR A 60 -0.30 13.41 2.89
CA TYR A 60 -1.13 13.34 4.10
C TYR A 60 -0.74 14.49 5.02
N TYR A 61 -1.71 15.23 5.49
CA TYR A 61 -1.52 16.25 6.51
C TYR A 61 -2.16 15.75 7.80
N ILE A 62 -1.32 15.42 8.78
CA ILE A 62 -1.74 14.91 10.09
C ILE A 62 -1.77 16.07 11.03
N ASN A 63 -2.93 16.42 11.56
CA ASN A 63 -3.08 17.49 12.52
C ASN A 63 -2.50 17.06 13.89
N LEU A 64 -1.49 17.78 14.38
CA LEU A 64 -0.78 17.44 15.62
C LEU A 64 -1.65 17.55 16.88
N LYS A 65 -2.78 18.30 16.83
CA LYS A 65 -3.64 18.48 17.98
C LYS A 65 -4.67 17.35 18.14
N ASN A 66 -5.19 16.81 17.04
CA ASN A 66 -6.33 15.87 17.06
C ASN A 66 -6.13 14.67 16.17
N GLU A 67 -4.93 14.47 15.62
CA GLU A 67 -4.51 13.36 14.76
C GLU A 67 -5.35 13.15 13.47
N LYS A 68 -6.21 14.14 13.18
CA LYS A 68 -7.02 14.07 11.96
C LYS A 68 -6.14 14.11 10.72
N VAL A 69 -6.32 13.12 9.83
CA VAL A 69 -5.60 12.98 8.58
C VAL A 69 -6.39 13.59 7.43
N TYR A 70 -5.71 14.36 6.59
CA TYR A 70 -6.26 14.94 5.37
C TYR A 70 -5.43 14.45 4.18
N LEU A 71 -6.06 13.81 3.22
CA LEU A 71 -5.43 13.27 2.01
C LEU A 71 -5.53 14.27 0.87
N ARG A 72 -4.40 14.49 0.18
CA ARG A 72 -4.32 15.21 -1.08
C ARG A 72 -3.65 14.32 -2.12
N LYS A 73 -4.26 14.20 -3.29
CA LYS A 73 -3.76 13.39 -4.42
C LYS A 73 -3.35 14.30 -5.56
N TYR A 74 -2.27 13.96 -6.25
CA TYR A 74 -1.89 14.66 -7.48
C TYR A 74 -1.07 13.75 -8.39
N GLY A 75 -1.13 14.01 -9.72
CA GLY A 75 -0.43 13.19 -10.70
C GLY A 75 -0.92 11.74 -10.70
N CYS A 76 -2.25 11.51 -10.61
CA CYS A 76 -2.80 10.15 -10.54
C CYS A 76 -3.00 9.54 -11.92
N ARG A 77 -2.71 8.23 -12.04
CA ARG A 77 -3.05 7.42 -13.22
C ARG A 77 -4.09 6.38 -12.85
N TYR A 78 -5.12 6.28 -13.66
CA TYR A 78 -6.14 5.22 -13.59
C TYR A 78 -6.11 4.46 -14.90
N LEU A 79 -5.74 3.19 -14.85
CA LEU A 79 -5.57 2.32 -16.00
C LEU A 79 -6.42 1.06 -15.82
N ARG A 80 -7.02 0.58 -16.91
CA ARG A 80 -7.80 -0.67 -16.91
C ARG A 80 -7.63 -1.44 -18.22
N ASN A 81 -7.88 -2.73 -18.15
CA ASN A 81 -7.91 -3.61 -19.30
C ASN A 81 -9.33 -3.62 -19.92
N GLU A 82 -9.51 -2.91 -21.02
CA GLU A 82 -10.82 -2.77 -21.66
C GLU A 82 -11.39 -4.10 -22.17
N GLU A 83 -10.53 -5.05 -22.57
CA GLU A 83 -10.96 -6.37 -23.01
C GLU A 83 -11.59 -7.15 -21.84
N LEU A 84 -10.95 -7.17 -20.67
CA LEU A 84 -11.49 -7.82 -19.48
C LEU A 84 -12.78 -7.13 -19.00
N ILE A 85 -12.82 -5.80 -18.99
CA ILE A 85 -14.02 -5.03 -18.62
C ILE A 85 -15.19 -5.34 -19.56
N SER A 86 -14.94 -5.44 -20.88
CA SER A 86 -16.00 -5.73 -21.86
C SER A 86 -16.57 -7.14 -21.72
N LYS A 87 -15.74 -8.12 -21.33
CA LYS A 87 -16.19 -9.48 -21.02
C LYS A 87 -17.09 -9.50 -19.78
N ASP A 88 -16.79 -8.71 -18.79
CA ASP A 88 -17.55 -8.63 -17.54
C ASP A 88 -18.91 -7.91 -17.71
N LYS A 89 -19.00 -6.89 -18.56
CA LYS A 89 -20.28 -6.21 -18.86
C LYS A 89 -21.38 -7.14 -19.36
N LYS A 90 -21.02 -8.31 -19.89
CA LYS A 90 -21.98 -9.35 -20.32
C LYS A 90 -22.59 -10.12 -19.13
N ARG A 91 -22.03 -9.96 -17.92
CA ARG A 91 -22.53 -10.58 -16.69
C ARG A 91 -23.31 -9.52 -15.91
N ALA A 92 -24.60 -9.40 -16.16
CA ALA A 92 -25.49 -8.28 -15.80
C ALA A 92 -25.68 -7.98 -14.30
N PHE A 93 -24.98 -8.63 -13.36
CA PHE A 93 -25.02 -8.38 -11.92
C PHE A 93 -23.69 -8.73 -11.26
N MET A 94 -22.65 -8.07 -11.65
CA MET A 94 -21.42 -8.16 -10.85
C MET A 94 -21.51 -7.14 -9.72
N LEU A 95 -21.65 -7.63 -8.49
CA LEU A 95 -21.03 -6.97 -7.35
C LEU A 95 -19.58 -6.87 -7.78
N SER A 96 -19.21 -5.69 -8.28
CA SER A 96 -18.01 -5.55 -9.07
C SER A 96 -16.83 -5.94 -8.18
N ASP A 97 -15.94 -6.74 -8.71
CA ASP A 97 -14.60 -6.96 -8.19
C ASP A 97 -13.87 -5.64 -7.83
N GLN A 98 -14.33 -4.49 -8.33
CA GLN A 98 -13.98 -3.16 -7.86
C GLN A 98 -14.27 -2.90 -6.38
N ALA A 99 -15.20 -3.62 -5.75
CA ALA A 99 -15.56 -3.39 -4.34
C ALA A 99 -14.38 -3.63 -3.38
N THR A 100 -13.40 -4.41 -3.79
CA THR A 100 -12.16 -4.70 -3.03
C THR A 100 -10.98 -3.87 -3.48
N PHE A 101 -11.07 -3.27 -4.65
CA PHE A 101 -10.03 -2.38 -5.17
C PHE A 101 -10.11 -1.02 -4.48
N ARG A 102 -9.25 -0.80 -3.48
CA ARG A 102 -9.16 0.47 -2.76
C ARG A 102 -8.19 1.40 -3.49
N PRO A 103 -8.70 2.38 -4.23
CA PRO A 103 -7.84 3.23 -5.06
C PRO A 103 -6.92 4.15 -4.23
N TRP A 104 -7.19 4.32 -2.92
CA TRP A 104 -6.39 5.19 -2.06
C TRP A 104 -6.39 4.76 -0.60
N PRO A 105 -5.23 4.77 0.08
CA PRO A 105 -5.13 4.47 1.49
C PRO A 105 -5.73 5.61 2.34
N GLU A 106 -6.43 5.24 3.40
CA GLU A 106 -7.20 6.18 4.23
C GLU A 106 -6.34 6.98 5.23
N GLY A 107 -5.03 6.71 5.30
CA GLY A 107 -4.15 7.36 6.28
C GLY A 107 -4.28 6.78 7.68
N THR A 108 -4.61 5.49 7.77
CA THR A 108 -4.60 4.70 9.00
C THR A 108 -3.60 3.56 8.87
N THR A 109 -3.14 3.02 9.98
CA THR A 109 -2.27 1.87 10.01
C THR A 109 -3.03 0.64 10.48
N PHE A 110 -2.64 -0.51 9.96
CA PHE A 110 -3.25 -1.77 10.36
C PHE A 110 -2.93 -2.12 11.81
N ILE A 111 -1.72 -1.81 12.27
CA ILE A 111 -1.32 -2.08 13.66
C ILE A 111 -2.15 -1.28 14.68
N GLU A 112 -2.62 -0.08 14.35
CA GLU A 112 -3.50 0.70 15.24
C GLU A 112 -4.84 -0.03 15.44
N GLU A 113 -5.35 -0.67 14.40
CA GLU A 113 -6.57 -1.50 14.48
C GLU A 113 -6.32 -2.82 15.21
N CYS A 114 -5.15 -3.43 15.00
CA CYS A 114 -4.77 -4.68 15.66
C CYS A 114 -4.61 -4.53 17.16
N ARG A 115 -4.06 -3.43 17.63
CA ARG A 115 -3.92 -3.13 19.08
C ARG A 115 -5.25 -3.15 19.84
N LYS A 116 -6.36 -2.89 19.15
CA LYS A 116 -7.70 -2.92 19.74
C LYS A 116 -8.28 -4.33 19.86
N LYS A 117 -7.78 -5.28 19.06
CA LYS A 117 -8.41 -6.61 18.88
C LYS A 117 -7.52 -7.76 19.31
N TYR A 118 -6.20 -7.59 19.28
CA TYR A 118 -5.24 -8.69 19.45
C TYR A 118 -4.20 -8.35 20.53
N THR A 119 -3.59 -9.42 21.06
CA THR A 119 -2.49 -9.25 22.02
C THR A 119 -1.19 -9.03 21.26
N ILE A 120 -0.48 -7.95 21.57
CA ILE A 120 0.86 -7.67 21.06
C ILE A 120 1.85 -8.01 22.15
N GLN A 121 2.74 -8.98 21.87
CA GLN A 121 3.87 -9.35 22.70
C GLN A 121 5.13 -8.80 22.05
N ASP A 122 5.53 -7.62 22.49
CA ASP A 122 6.73 -6.94 21.96
C ASP A 122 7.96 -7.33 22.80
N SER A 123 9.08 -7.54 22.12
CA SER A 123 10.38 -7.79 22.73
C SER A 123 11.46 -7.01 21.96
N ALA A 124 12.66 -6.91 22.50
CA ALA A 124 13.70 -5.98 22.00
C ALA A 124 13.94 -6.03 20.47
N ASN A 125 13.85 -7.22 19.83
CA ASN A 125 14.15 -7.37 18.41
C ASN A 125 13.05 -8.13 17.63
N ILE A 126 12.26 -8.94 18.30
CA ILE A 126 11.20 -9.75 17.67
C ILE A 126 9.99 -9.76 18.57
N GLY A 127 8.87 -9.26 18.06
CA GLY A 127 7.57 -9.32 18.71
C GLY A 127 6.60 -10.19 17.91
N TYR A 128 5.46 -10.49 18.53
CA TYR A 128 4.41 -11.30 17.91
C TYR A 128 3.04 -10.68 18.16
N ILE A 129 2.19 -10.77 17.16
CA ILE A 129 0.78 -10.40 17.25
C ILE A 129 -0.02 -11.69 17.32
N LYS A 130 -0.89 -11.80 18.34
CA LYS A 130 -1.66 -13.02 18.61
C LYS A 130 -3.16 -12.74 18.66
N LYS A 131 -3.92 -13.63 18.04
CA LYS A 131 -5.35 -13.84 18.30
C LYS A 131 -5.46 -15.08 19.19
N ASP A 132 -5.92 -14.92 20.42
CA ASP A 132 -5.92 -15.97 21.44
C ASP A 132 -4.53 -16.60 21.60
N SER A 133 -4.36 -17.89 21.30
CA SER A 133 -3.07 -18.59 21.33
C SER A 133 -2.35 -18.64 19.98
N GLN A 134 -3.00 -18.22 18.89
CA GLN A 134 -2.44 -18.30 17.54
C GLN A 134 -1.65 -17.06 17.19
N THR A 135 -0.42 -17.23 16.71
CA THR A 135 0.37 -16.15 16.13
C THR A 135 -0.15 -15.81 14.73
N ILE A 136 -0.55 -14.57 14.53
CA ILE A 136 -1.06 -14.04 13.27
C ILE A 136 -0.12 -13.00 12.64
N GLY A 137 0.90 -12.57 13.36
CA GLY A 137 1.86 -11.60 12.87
C GLY A 137 3.17 -11.61 13.62
N ARG A 138 4.17 -11.01 12.99
CA ARG A 138 5.53 -10.85 13.49
C ARG A 138 5.93 -9.37 13.42
N ILE A 139 6.60 -8.92 14.47
CA ILE A 139 7.22 -7.59 14.55
C ILE A 139 8.73 -7.81 14.57
N THR A 140 9.44 -7.15 13.67
CA THR A 140 10.91 -7.21 13.59
C THR A 140 11.48 -5.81 13.71
N THR A 141 12.37 -5.59 14.68
CA THR A 141 13.01 -4.30 14.91
C THR A 141 14.47 -4.38 14.51
N ASP A 142 14.90 -3.49 13.62
CA ASP A 142 16.28 -3.30 13.22
C ASP A 142 16.81 -1.98 13.80
N SER A 143 17.68 -2.09 14.80
CA SER A 143 18.29 -0.95 15.46
C SER A 143 19.27 -0.19 14.58
N VAL A 144 19.86 -0.84 13.56
CA VAL A 144 20.84 -0.23 12.65
C VAL A 144 20.15 0.68 11.66
N SER A 145 19.10 0.19 10.99
CA SER A 145 18.28 0.98 10.06
C SER A 145 17.27 1.88 10.76
N LYS A 146 17.12 1.75 12.09
CA LYS A 146 16.08 2.42 12.90
C LYS A 146 14.70 2.20 12.31
N CYS A 147 14.39 0.97 11.94
CA CYS A 147 13.14 0.58 11.33
C CYS A 147 12.50 -0.57 12.10
N CYS A 148 11.18 -0.54 12.20
CA CYS A 148 10.35 -1.64 12.67
C CYS A 148 9.47 -2.12 11.53
N THR A 149 9.49 -3.42 11.23
CA THR A 149 8.65 -4.05 10.21
C THR A 149 7.65 -4.98 10.88
N ILE A 150 6.40 -4.91 10.46
CA ILE A 150 5.29 -5.72 10.90
C ILE A 150 4.77 -6.51 9.70
N GLU A 151 4.69 -7.83 9.84
CA GLU A 151 4.13 -8.73 8.85
C GLU A 151 2.97 -9.48 9.48
N MET A 152 1.82 -9.56 8.81
CA MET A 152 0.62 -10.21 9.34
C MET A 152 -0.05 -11.08 8.29
N ASP A 153 -0.60 -12.20 8.75
CA ASP A 153 -1.53 -13.06 8.02
C ASP A 153 -2.89 -13.00 8.72
N MET A 154 -3.89 -12.49 8.00
CA MET A 154 -5.23 -12.31 8.54
C MET A 154 -6.15 -13.48 8.33
N VAL A 155 -5.80 -14.43 7.46
CA VAL A 155 -6.64 -15.62 7.20
C VAL A 155 -7.04 -16.35 8.47
N PRO A 156 -6.14 -16.58 9.46
CA PRO A 156 -6.51 -17.24 10.72
C PRO A 156 -7.48 -16.45 11.61
N THR A 157 -7.69 -15.16 11.31
CA THR A 157 -8.57 -14.31 12.13
C THR A 157 -10.03 -14.35 11.70
N TYR A 158 -10.33 -14.90 10.53
CA TYR A 158 -11.68 -14.95 9.99
C TYR A 158 -12.46 -16.14 10.54
N ASP A 159 -13.66 -15.88 11.08
CA ASP A 159 -14.58 -16.94 11.52
C ASP A 159 -15.13 -17.74 10.34
N LYS A 160 -15.25 -17.09 9.17
CA LYS A 160 -15.69 -17.70 7.92
C LYS A 160 -14.87 -17.17 6.76
N LEU A 161 -14.25 -18.07 6.01
CA LEU A 161 -13.48 -17.72 4.81
C LEU A 161 -14.36 -17.53 3.57
N SER A 162 -15.60 -18.01 3.61
CA SER A 162 -16.50 -17.94 2.45
C SER A 162 -17.81 -17.22 2.81
N HIS A 163 -18.23 -16.34 1.93
CA HIS A 163 -19.48 -15.60 2.00
C HIS A 163 -20.29 -15.81 0.72
N ASN A 164 -21.61 -15.94 0.85
CA ASN A 164 -22.53 -16.03 -0.28
C ASN A 164 -23.62 -14.96 -0.15
N ILE A 165 -23.80 -14.17 -1.20
CA ILE A 165 -24.83 -13.12 -1.27
C ILE A 165 -25.50 -13.21 -2.64
N PHE A 166 -26.79 -13.48 -2.67
CA PHE A 166 -27.60 -13.58 -3.91
C PHE A 166 -27.05 -14.54 -4.97
N GLY A 167 -26.38 -15.63 -4.54
CA GLY A 167 -25.78 -16.62 -5.43
C GLY A 167 -24.40 -16.29 -5.92
N PHE A 168 -23.82 -15.17 -5.51
CA PHE A 168 -22.39 -14.86 -5.65
C PHE A 168 -21.66 -15.30 -4.40
N SER A 169 -20.57 -15.97 -4.59
CA SER A 169 -19.70 -16.47 -3.53
C SER A 169 -18.32 -15.86 -3.62
N GLN A 170 -17.78 -15.52 -2.47
CA GLN A 170 -16.41 -15.10 -2.30
C GLN A 170 -15.75 -15.97 -1.23
N GLU A 171 -14.55 -16.44 -1.49
CA GLU A 171 -13.75 -17.24 -0.56
C GLU A 171 -12.36 -16.63 -0.44
N ILE A 172 -11.96 -16.24 0.76
CA ILE A 172 -10.65 -15.64 1.03
C ILE A 172 -9.60 -16.75 0.93
N VAL A 173 -8.58 -16.51 0.10
CA VAL A 173 -7.45 -17.43 -0.12
C VAL A 173 -6.21 -16.94 0.64
N SER A 174 -5.95 -15.65 0.60
CA SER A 174 -4.82 -14.99 1.27
C SER A 174 -5.21 -13.58 1.66
N ASP A 175 -4.73 -13.11 2.81
CA ASP A 175 -4.90 -11.73 3.26
C ASP A 175 -3.72 -11.36 4.15
N LYS A 176 -2.75 -10.66 3.57
CA LYS A 176 -1.48 -10.31 4.20
C LYS A 176 -1.27 -8.82 4.26
N PHE A 177 -0.67 -8.37 5.35
CA PHE A 177 -0.28 -6.99 5.57
C PHE A 177 1.19 -6.89 5.91
N THR A 178 1.84 -5.86 5.40
CA THR A 178 3.19 -5.47 5.79
C THR A 178 3.20 -3.97 6.04
N GLU A 179 3.73 -3.56 7.19
CA GLU A 179 3.95 -2.16 7.53
C GLU A 179 5.36 -1.98 8.02
N ALA A 180 6.00 -0.87 7.66
CA ALA A 180 7.31 -0.49 8.17
C ALA A 180 7.23 0.92 8.75
N TYR A 181 7.86 1.09 9.92
CA TYR A 181 7.84 2.32 10.70
C TYR A 181 9.24 2.78 11.03
N ARG A 182 9.44 4.09 11.02
CA ARG A 182 10.64 4.69 11.61
C ARG A 182 10.57 4.57 13.12
N LEU A 183 11.63 4.07 13.75
CA LEU A 183 11.77 4.10 15.20
C LEU A 183 11.96 5.53 15.66
N SER A 184 11.18 5.95 16.64
CA SER A 184 11.28 7.22 17.34
C SER A 184 11.16 6.97 18.84
N ASP A 185 11.49 7.96 19.65
CA ASP A 185 11.38 7.86 21.12
C ASP A 185 9.92 7.88 21.60
N GLU A 186 8.99 8.25 20.72
CA GLU A 186 7.54 8.25 20.97
C GLU A 186 6.88 6.97 20.38
N ASP A 187 5.55 6.91 20.40
CA ASP A 187 4.78 5.83 19.78
C ASP A 187 5.06 5.72 18.26
N TYR A 188 5.99 4.83 17.90
CA TYR A 188 6.44 4.65 16.53
C TYR A 188 5.42 3.93 15.63
N TYR A 189 4.41 3.26 16.18
CA TYR A 189 3.34 2.62 15.38
C TYR A 189 2.26 3.61 14.89
N SER A 190 2.48 4.88 14.99
CA SER A 190 1.59 5.91 14.47
C SER A 190 1.77 6.13 12.98
N PHE A 191 0.70 6.49 12.27
CA PHE A 191 0.74 6.83 10.84
C PHE A 191 1.79 7.89 10.50
N LYS A 192 2.08 8.83 11.42
CA LYS A 192 3.13 9.85 11.23
C LYS A 192 4.53 9.25 11.03
N ASN A 193 4.79 8.06 11.56
CA ASN A 193 6.08 7.36 11.48
C ASN A 193 6.10 6.27 10.38
N LEU A 194 5.01 6.08 9.65
CA LEU A 194 4.93 5.10 8.57
C LEU A 194 5.95 5.40 7.48
N ILE A 195 6.64 4.37 7.01
CA ILE A 195 7.56 4.41 5.86
C ILE A 195 6.95 3.66 4.68
N PHE A 196 6.34 2.52 4.98
CA PHE A 196 5.80 1.62 3.96
C PHE A 196 4.57 0.90 4.49
N GLN A 197 3.59 0.69 3.62
CA GLN A 197 2.42 -0.15 3.89
C GLN A 197 2.10 -0.95 2.64
N LYS A 198 1.84 -2.26 2.81
CA LYS A 198 1.39 -3.16 1.76
C LYS A 198 0.22 -4.00 2.25
N THR A 199 -0.79 -4.13 1.39
CA THR A 199 -1.81 -5.18 1.52
C THR A 199 -1.71 -6.10 0.30
N ASP A 200 -1.89 -7.40 0.52
CA ASP A 200 -1.77 -8.43 -0.50
C ASP A 200 -2.88 -9.45 -0.26
N GLN A 201 -3.97 -9.32 -1.03
CA GLN A 201 -5.21 -10.05 -0.81
C GLN A 201 -5.56 -10.89 -2.03
N SER A 202 -5.92 -12.15 -1.79
CA SER A 202 -6.42 -13.04 -2.84
C SER A 202 -7.71 -13.70 -2.39
N TYR A 203 -8.65 -13.81 -3.29
CA TYR A 203 -9.89 -14.51 -3.05
C TYR A 203 -10.44 -15.13 -4.33
N ASN A 204 -11.12 -16.27 -4.19
CA ASN A 204 -11.91 -16.86 -5.25
C ASN A 204 -13.28 -16.19 -5.29
N TYR A 205 -13.74 -15.88 -6.49
CA TYR A 205 -15.05 -15.29 -6.75
C TYR A 205 -15.80 -16.09 -7.80
N TRP A 206 -17.06 -16.41 -7.57
CA TRP A 206 -17.90 -17.12 -8.54
C TRP A 206 -19.38 -16.87 -8.31
N HIS A 207 -20.17 -17.01 -9.34
CA HIS A 207 -21.61 -17.14 -9.24
C HIS A 207 -22.00 -18.62 -9.29
N LYS A 208 -23.09 -19.03 -8.62
CA LYS A 208 -23.58 -20.42 -8.58
C LYS A 208 -23.77 -21.11 -9.95
N LYS A 209 -23.84 -20.34 -11.05
CA LYS A 209 -23.94 -20.83 -12.42
C LYS A 209 -22.60 -20.87 -13.15
N ASP A 210 -21.53 -20.38 -12.55
CA ASP A 210 -20.21 -20.37 -13.20
C ASP A 210 -19.58 -21.76 -13.14
N SER A 211 -18.87 -22.12 -14.21
CA SER A 211 -18.16 -23.39 -14.31
C SER A 211 -16.82 -23.39 -13.58
N HIS A 212 -16.28 -22.23 -13.26
CA HIS A 212 -15.02 -22.10 -12.51
C HIS A 212 -15.08 -20.91 -11.55
N LYS A 213 -14.20 -20.96 -10.55
CA LYS A 213 -13.95 -19.84 -9.63
C LYS A 213 -12.91 -18.94 -10.25
N GLN A 214 -13.19 -17.64 -10.31
CA GLN A 214 -12.22 -16.63 -10.74
C GLN A 214 -11.32 -16.27 -9.57
N LEU A 215 -10.01 -16.35 -9.74
CA LEU A 215 -9.05 -15.86 -8.75
C LEU A 215 -8.89 -14.35 -8.93
N ILE A 216 -9.18 -13.60 -7.88
CA ILE A 216 -8.94 -12.16 -7.82
C ILE A 216 -7.80 -11.92 -6.84
N HIS A 217 -6.76 -11.21 -7.28
CA HIS A 217 -5.60 -10.84 -6.49
C HIS A 217 -5.43 -9.33 -6.52
N VAL A 218 -5.45 -8.70 -5.35
CA VAL A 218 -5.32 -7.24 -5.18
C VAL A 218 -4.11 -6.94 -4.32
N VAL A 219 -3.23 -6.10 -4.83
CA VAL A 219 -2.09 -5.57 -4.08
C VAL A 219 -2.21 -4.05 -4.00
N THR A 220 -1.98 -3.51 -2.80
CA THR A 220 -1.84 -2.07 -2.60
C THR A 220 -0.55 -1.78 -1.88
N GLU A 221 0.15 -0.72 -2.28
CA GLU A 221 1.43 -0.33 -1.70
C GLU A 221 1.48 1.20 -1.54
N LEU A 222 1.95 1.64 -0.38
CA LEU A 222 2.21 3.04 -0.07
C LEU A 222 3.65 3.18 0.41
N PHE A 223 4.40 4.04 -0.24
CA PHE A 223 5.79 4.38 0.10
C PHE A 223 5.85 5.83 0.54
N ILE A 224 6.15 6.08 1.81
CA ILE A 224 6.36 7.44 2.32
C ILE A 224 7.83 7.81 2.11
N THR A 225 8.07 8.87 1.35
CA THR A 225 9.42 9.29 0.95
C THR A 225 9.87 10.58 1.62
N GLU A 226 8.91 11.42 2.04
CA GLU A 226 9.18 12.71 2.66
C GLU A 226 8.30 12.91 3.89
N GLN A 227 8.87 13.53 4.92
CA GLN A 227 8.16 13.96 6.12
C GLN A 227 8.63 15.36 6.50
N GLU A 228 7.71 16.26 6.75
CA GLU A 228 8.03 17.62 7.23
C GLU A 228 6.94 18.15 8.14
N TYR A 229 7.32 19.13 8.98
CA TYR A 229 6.39 19.87 9.84
C TYR A 229 5.97 21.15 9.12
N VAL A 230 4.65 21.42 9.07
CA VAL A 230 4.10 22.56 8.33
C VAL A 230 2.99 23.27 9.13
N ASP A 231 2.83 24.57 8.91
CA ASP A 231 1.81 25.37 9.59
C ASP A 231 0.45 25.27 8.94
N GLU A 232 0.41 24.94 7.64
CA GLU A 232 -0.83 24.92 6.88
C GLU A 232 -0.91 23.69 5.97
N LYS A 233 -2.12 23.16 5.81
CA LYS A 233 -2.40 22.15 4.82
C LYS A 233 -2.67 22.81 3.46
N LYS A 234 -2.16 22.25 2.38
CA LYS A 234 -2.57 22.64 1.02
C LYS A 234 -4.03 22.23 0.80
N LYS A 235 -4.76 23.04 0.02
CA LYS A 235 -6.16 22.73 -0.32
C LYS A 235 -6.27 21.37 -1.02
N GLU A 236 -7.39 20.67 -0.79
CA GLU A 236 -7.64 19.31 -1.28
C GLU A 236 -7.78 19.19 -2.80
N SER A 237 -7.93 20.30 -3.53
CA SER A 237 -8.01 20.27 -4.99
C SER A 237 -6.76 19.60 -5.57
N GLY A 238 -6.89 18.33 -5.93
CA GLY A 238 -5.87 17.63 -6.70
C GLY A 238 -5.60 18.40 -7.98
N ILE A 239 -4.35 18.51 -8.37
CA ILE A 239 -4.00 18.96 -9.72
C ILE A 239 -4.41 17.81 -10.64
N ASN A 240 -5.49 17.96 -11.39
CA ASN A 240 -5.85 17.04 -12.45
C ASN A 240 -4.88 17.24 -13.61
N LEU A 241 -3.79 16.52 -13.59
CA LEU A 241 -2.85 16.47 -14.70
C LEU A 241 -3.47 15.69 -15.87
N GLN A 242 -3.12 16.07 -17.09
CA GLN A 242 -3.41 15.23 -18.24
C GLN A 242 -2.67 13.87 -18.10
N PRO A 243 -3.15 12.78 -18.70
CA PRO A 243 -2.55 11.47 -18.54
C PRO A 243 -1.04 11.40 -18.79
N GLN A 244 -0.53 12.10 -19.82
CA GLN A 244 0.91 12.14 -20.11
C GLN A 244 1.70 12.89 -19.04
N GLU A 245 1.19 14.02 -18.57
CA GLU A 245 1.81 14.83 -17.50
C GLU A 245 1.84 14.06 -16.20
N ALA A 246 0.74 13.35 -15.86
CA ALA A 246 0.66 12.48 -14.70
C ALA A 246 1.71 11.36 -14.78
N THR A 247 1.84 10.71 -15.94
CA THR A 247 2.83 9.65 -16.15
C THR A 247 4.25 10.17 -15.92
N GLN A 248 4.62 11.28 -16.55
CA GLN A 248 5.96 11.84 -16.40
C GLN A 248 6.25 12.29 -14.96
N ALA A 249 5.27 12.90 -14.29
CA ALA A 249 5.41 13.32 -12.89
C ALA A 249 5.67 12.11 -11.96
N ILE A 250 4.93 11.01 -12.15
CA ILE A 250 5.08 9.78 -11.37
C ILE A 250 6.44 9.13 -11.64
N GLU A 251 6.82 8.95 -12.90
CA GLU A 251 8.08 8.32 -13.27
C GLU A 251 9.29 9.09 -12.74
N ASN A 252 9.27 10.42 -12.85
CA ASN A 252 10.29 11.28 -12.26
C ASN A 252 10.34 11.11 -10.74
N TYR A 253 9.19 11.09 -10.08
CA TYR A 253 9.11 10.93 -8.63
C TYR A 253 9.68 9.59 -8.18
N MET A 254 9.28 8.51 -8.84
CA MET A 254 9.80 7.16 -8.56
C MET A 254 11.31 7.07 -8.75
N SER A 255 11.84 7.66 -9.84
CA SER A 255 13.27 7.68 -10.14
C SER A 255 14.06 8.45 -9.09
N VAL A 256 13.60 9.65 -8.71
CA VAL A 256 14.27 10.51 -7.72
C VAL A 256 14.36 9.84 -6.35
N HIS A 257 13.33 9.10 -5.98
CA HIS A 257 13.26 8.44 -4.66
C HIS A 257 13.71 6.98 -4.68
N GLY A 258 14.16 6.45 -5.82
CA GLY A 258 14.61 5.06 -5.96
C GLY A 258 13.55 4.04 -5.60
N LEU A 259 12.27 4.33 -5.93
CA LEU A 259 11.15 3.46 -5.58
C LEU A 259 11.16 2.18 -6.41
N PRO A 260 10.70 1.04 -5.85
CA PRO A 260 10.72 -0.24 -6.54
C PRO A 260 9.77 -0.23 -7.74
N LEU A 261 10.27 -0.65 -8.88
CA LEU A 261 9.47 -0.89 -10.06
C LEU A 261 8.61 -2.16 -9.87
N LEU A 262 7.56 -2.27 -10.66
CA LEU A 262 6.87 -3.53 -10.85
C LEU A 262 7.80 -4.57 -11.48
N SER A 263 7.49 -5.86 -11.34
CA SER A 263 8.17 -6.92 -12.06
C SER A 263 8.13 -6.69 -13.58
N LEU A 264 9.05 -7.27 -14.33
CA LEU A 264 9.05 -7.15 -15.80
C LEU A 264 7.75 -7.69 -16.43
N GLU A 265 7.18 -8.71 -15.84
CA GLU A 265 5.91 -9.29 -16.26
C GLU A 265 4.76 -8.31 -16.05
N GLU A 266 4.64 -7.73 -14.85
CA GLU A 266 3.62 -6.71 -14.54
C GLU A 266 3.78 -5.46 -15.40
N GLN A 267 5.02 -5.02 -15.68
CA GLN A 267 5.28 -3.90 -16.59
C GLN A 267 4.81 -4.22 -18.03
N ALA A 268 4.96 -5.46 -18.49
CA ALA A 268 4.45 -5.89 -19.80
C ALA A 268 2.91 -5.90 -19.84
N GLU A 269 2.27 -6.36 -18.77
CA GLU A 269 0.80 -6.31 -18.64
C GLU A 269 0.28 -4.86 -18.57
N MET A 270 0.96 -3.97 -17.88
CA MET A 270 0.59 -2.54 -17.83
C MET A 270 0.48 -1.90 -19.21
N LYS A 271 1.32 -2.28 -20.18
CA LYS A 271 1.27 -1.75 -21.55
C LYS A 271 -0.03 -2.05 -22.28
N LYS A 272 -0.80 -3.03 -21.81
CA LYS A 272 -2.11 -3.42 -22.38
C LYS A 272 -3.26 -2.58 -21.78
N LEU A 273 -3.01 -1.85 -20.71
CA LEU A 273 -4.02 -1.06 -20.04
C LEU A 273 -4.22 0.29 -20.73
N GLN A 274 -5.44 0.80 -20.62
CA GLN A 274 -5.83 2.10 -21.15
C GLN A 274 -6.23 3.03 -20.00
N PHE A 275 -5.97 4.33 -20.18
CA PHE A 275 -6.44 5.34 -19.25
C PHE A 275 -7.96 5.38 -19.19
N TYR A 276 -8.50 5.52 -18.00
CA TYR A 276 -9.93 5.76 -17.80
C TYR A 276 -10.18 6.85 -16.75
N ASP A 277 -11.32 7.50 -16.86
CA ASP A 277 -11.77 8.50 -15.89
C ASP A 277 -12.69 7.81 -14.86
N PRO A 278 -12.26 7.69 -13.59
CA PRO A 278 -13.08 7.04 -12.56
C PRO A 278 -14.38 7.78 -12.26
N ALA A 279 -14.52 9.07 -12.63
CA ALA A 279 -15.76 9.82 -12.46
C ALA A 279 -16.84 9.47 -13.50
N LYS A 280 -16.48 8.68 -14.53
CA LYS A 280 -17.39 8.22 -15.59
C LYS A 280 -17.85 6.77 -15.40
N LEU A 281 -17.57 6.18 -14.24
CA LEU A 281 -18.05 4.86 -13.83
C LEU A 281 -19.32 5.00 -13.00
#